data_a5fc7e51b5032e51a383ccc844431b15
#
_entry.id   a5fc7e51b5032e51a383ccc844431b15
#
_cell.length_a   1.000
_cell.length_b   1.000
_cell.length_c   1.000
_cell.angle_alpha   90.00
_cell.angle_beta   90.00
_cell.angle_gamma   90.00
#
_symmetry.space_group_name_H-M   'P 1'
#
loop_
_entity.id
_entity.type
_entity.pdbx_description
1 polymer ?
#
loop_
_entity_poly.entity_id
_entity_poly.type
_entity_poly.pdbx_seq_one_letter_code
_entity_poly.pdbx_strand_id
1 'polypeptide(L)'
;MSLGLPSFSMIFSGKAVSAIERSARGIVAMILTDGTEGGKDLNIYKKVDEVDFQNWTEQNYNYLKLVFAGAPSTVITIRRAENAEGYNAELKKLKDLKWNYLTIPGLGSTDTTTISAWIKQYRADERKTFKAVLAHCKGDHEGIINLTTENISTTITGAKHTAAEYCARIAGVLAGLSLARSSTYYVLDDISEAETPDDPDDRINAGELVIVFDGRKYKIGRGVNSLVSFTTEKTEDVRFIKIVEGMDLY
;
A
#
# COMPACT_ATOMS: atom_id res chain seq x y z
N MET A 1 25.02 2.14 6.47
CA MET A 1 25.14 1.20 5.31
C MET A 1 24.14 1.65 4.25
N SER A 2 24.54 1.80 3.01
CA SER A 2 23.61 2.13 1.92
C SER A 2 22.65 0.96 1.69
N LEU A 3 21.34 1.21 1.63
CA LEU A 3 20.29 0.21 1.38
C LEU A 3 20.01 -0.06 -0.09
N GLY A 4 20.73 0.48 -1.04
CA GLY A 4 20.50 0.34 -2.48
C GLY A 4 19.76 -0.91 -2.98
N LEU A 5 19.82 -1.22 -4.23
CA LEU A 5 19.25 -2.45 -4.79
C LEU A 5 19.89 -3.68 -4.12
N PRO A 6 19.09 -4.72 -3.78
CA PRO A 6 19.61 -5.88 -3.07
C PRO A 6 20.67 -6.62 -3.90
N SER A 7 21.84 -6.83 -3.30
CA SER A 7 22.84 -7.75 -3.84
C SER A 7 22.47 -9.18 -3.47
N PHE A 8 22.49 -10.12 -4.43
CA PHE A 8 22.12 -11.50 -4.19
C PHE A 8 23.17 -12.25 -3.36
N SER A 9 22.77 -12.66 -2.15
CA SER A 9 23.30 -13.90 -1.57
C SER A 9 22.11 -14.83 -1.31
N MET A 10 22.02 -15.94 -2.03
CA MET A 10 20.93 -16.91 -1.84
C MET A 10 21.28 -17.81 -0.64
N ILE A 11 20.55 -17.65 0.47
CA ILE A 11 20.50 -18.66 1.54
C ILE A 11 19.09 -19.27 1.51
N PHE A 12 18.99 -20.51 1.04
CA PHE A 12 17.74 -21.29 1.13
C PHE A 12 17.63 -21.89 2.54
N SER A 13 16.73 -21.36 3.36
CA SER A 13 16.24 -22.10 4.53
C SER A 13 14.75 -22.34 4.35
N GLY A 14 14.39 -23.56 3.95
CA GLY A 14 13.00 -23.97 3.83
C GLY A 14 12.42 -24.31 5.20
N LYS A 15 11.46 -23.54 5.68
CA LYS A 15 10.46 -24.01 6.65
C LYS A 15 9.08 -23.65 6.13
N ALA A 16 8.27 -24.66 5.89
CA ALA A 16 6.87 -24.51 5.56
C ALA A 16 6.13 -23.89 6.75
N VAL A 17 5.67 -22.66 6.61
CA VAL A 17 4.74 -22.03 7.55
C VAL A 17 3.33 -22.38 7.10
N SER A 18 2.53 -22.91 8.02
CA SER A 18 1.21 -23.48 7.74
C SER A 18 0.22 -22.46 7.16
N ALA A 19 -0.65 -22.93 6.27
CA ALA A 19 -1.63 -22.15 5.50
C ALA A 19 -2.79 -21.56 6.34
N ILE A 20 -2.77 -21.70 7.67
CA ILE A 20 -3.92 -21.40 8.54
C ILE A 20 -4.06 -19.92 8.86
N GLU A 21 -3.01 -19.11 8.72
CA GLU A 21 -3.06 -17.69 9.12
C GLU A 21 -3.41 -16.70 8.00
N ARG A 22 -3.68 -17.18 6.79
CA ARG A 22 -4.07 -16.32 5.66
C ARG A 22 -5.42 -15.62 5.83
N SER A 23 -6.32 -16.14 6.66
CA SER A 23 -7.71 -15.67 6.73
C SER A 23 -7.91 -14.40 7.60
N ALA A 24 -6.96 -14.06 8.46
CA ALA A 24 -7.08 -12.93 9.38
C ALA A 24 -6.30 -11.68 8.95
N ARG A 25 -5.36 -11.82 8.02
CA ARG A 25 -4.46 -10.76 7.53
C ARG A 25 -4.71 -10.50 6.04
N GLY A 26 -4.27 -9.34 5.59
CA GLY A 26 -4.40 -8.98 4.20
C GLY A 26 -5.65 -8.16 3.90
N ILE A 27 -6.09 -7.35 4.84
CA ILE A 27 -7.25 -6.46 4.68
C ILE A 27 -6.78 -5.08 4.25
N VAL A 28 -7.28 -4.61 3.12
CA VAL A 28 -7.07 -3.25 2.65
C VAL A 28 -8.30 -2.41 2.97
N ALA A 29 -8.09 -1.25 3.59
CA ALA A 29 -9.08 -0.19 3.72
C ALA A 29 -8.87 0.82 2.59
N MET A 30 -9.94 1.22 1.92
CA MET A 30 -9.92 2.24 0.88
C MET A 30 -10.93 3.34 1.20
N ILE A 31 -10.52 4.59 1.09
CA ILE A 31 -11.46 5.72 1.07
C ILE A 31 -11.56 6.18 -0.39
N LEU A 32 -12.77 6.18 -0.93
CA LEU A 32 -13.04 6.52 -2.32
C LEU A 32 -14.03 7.70 -2.36
N THR A 33 -13.62 8.81 -2.95
CA THR A 33 -14.52 9.94 -3.21
C THR A 33 -15.41 9.58 -4.39
N ASP A 34 -16.72 9.51 -4.17
CA ASP A 34 -17.68 9.04 -5.18
C ASP A 34 -19.06 9.64 -4.95
N GLY A 35 -19.62 10.24 -5.99
CA GLY A 35 -20.95 10.85 -6.01
C GLY A 35 -22.05 9.96 -6.59
N THR A 36 -21.76 8.68 -6.95
CA THR A 36 -22.75 7.78 -7.54
C THR A 36 -23.86 7.47 -6.55
N GLU A 37 -25.11 7.66 -6.97
CA GLU A 37 -26.29 7.37 -6.16
C GLU A 37 -26.49 5.85 -5.93
N GLY A 38 -27.12 5.50 -4.80
CA GLY A 38 -27.52 4.13 -4.49
C GLY A 38 -26.48 3.23 -3.85
N GLY A 39 -25.22 3.64 -3.82
CA GLY A 39 -24.16 2.87 -3.15
C GLY A 39 -24.14 3.05 -1.63
N LYS A 40 -23.76 2.00 -0.89
CA LYS A 40 -23.58 2.07 0.57
C LYS A 40 -22.31 2.85 0.92
N ASP A 41 -22.34 3.52 2.08
CA ASP A 41 -21.17 4.24 2.61
C ASP A 41 -20.00 3.32 2.95
N LEU A 42 -20.30 2.12 3.46
CA LEU A 42 -19.33 1.12 3.82
C LEU A 42 -19.66 -0.19 3.10
N ASN A 43 -18.68 -0.75 2.40
CA ASN A 43 -18.79 -2.06 1.77
C ASN A 43 -17.59 -2.92 2.15
N ILE A 44 -17.80 -4.23 2.16
CA ILE A 44 -16.76 -5.23 2.41
C ILE A 44 -16.81 -6.23 1.27
N TYR A 45 -15.73 -6.34 0.53
CA TYR A 45 -15.59 -7.22 -0.63
C TYR A 45 -14.48 -8.23 -0.43
N LYS A 46 -14.69 -9.46 -0.79
CA LYS A 46 -13.67 -10.53 -0.81
C LYS A 46 -13.09 -10.78 -2.20
N LYS A 47 -13.85 -10.40 -3.23
CA LYS A 47 -13.47 -10.57 -4.65
C LYS A 47 -13.95 -9.37 -5.45
N VAL A 48 -13.28 -9.11 -6.56
CA VAL A 48 -13.68 -8.04 -7.47
C VAL A 48 -15.07 -8.28 -8.08
N ASP A 49 -15.47 -9.53 -8.30
CA ASP A 49 -16.77 -9.90 -8.87
C ASP A 49 -17.96 -9.56 -7.94
N GLU A 50 -17.70 -9.28 -6.66
CA GLU A 50 -18.70 -8.82 -5.69
C GLU A 50 -18.97 -7.31 -5.81
N VAL A 51 -18.13 -6.60 -6.57
CA VAL A 51 -18.27 -5.15 -6.75
C VAL A 51 -19.26 -4.86 -7.88
N ASP A 52 -20.39 -4.29 -7.52
CA ASP A 52 -21.32 -3.80 -8.51
C ASP A 52 -20.78 -2.51 -9.14
N PHE A 53 -20.45 -2.57 -10.43
CA PHE A 53 -19.93 -1.44 -11.20
C PHE A 53 -20.89 -0.24 -11.19
N GLN A 54 -22.20 -0.46 -11.15
CA GLN A 54 -23.18 0.63 -11.15
C GLN A 54 -23.14 1.50 -9.89
N ASN A 55 -22.56 1.00 -8.82
CA ASN A 55 -22.45 1.71 -7.55
C ASN A 55 -21.17 2.56 -7.44
N TRP A 56 -20.34 2.62 -8.46
CA TRP A 56 -19.05 3.31 -8.45
C TRP A 56 -18.83 4.06 -9.76
N THR A 57 -18.12 5.18 -9.71
CA THR A 57 -17.55 5.78 -10.92
C THR A 57 -16.59 4.80 -11.58
N GLU A 58 -16.41 4.88 -12.89
CA GLU A 58 -15.46 4.04 -13.63
C GLU A 58 -14.04 4.12 -13.05
N GLN A 59 -13.62 5.32 -12.63
CA GLN A 59 -12.32 5.54 -12.00
C GLN A 59 -12.19 4.75 -10.69
N ASN A 60 -13.17 4.84 -9.80
CA ASN A 60 -13.15 4.12 -8.53
C ASN A 60 -13.25 2.60 -8.72
N TYR A 61 -14.03 2.14 -9.70
CA TYR A 61 -14.05 0.73 -10.07
C TYR A 61 -12.68 0.25 -10.57
N ASN A 62 -11.96 1.07 -11.33
CA ASN A 62 -10.60 0.78 -11.76
C ASN A 62 -9.63 0.69 -10.57
N TYR A 63 -9.76 1.55 -9.55
CA TYR A 63 -8.97 1.43 -8.31
C TYR A 63 -9.29 0.13 -7.55
N LEU A 64 -10.54 -0.31 -7.55
CA LEU A 64 -10.93 -1.61 -6.98
C LEU A 64 -10.33 -2.78 -7.76
N LYS A 65 -10.26 -2.72 -9.10
CA LYS A 65 -9.52 -3.74 -9.89
C LYS A 65 -8.04 -3.76 -9.55
N LEU A 66 -7.42 -2.59 -9.39
CA LEU A 66 -6.00 -2.49 -9.02
C LEU A 66 -5.71 -3.13 -7.67
N VAL A 67 -6.52 -2.85 -6.63
CA VAL A 67 -6.28 -3.43 -5.31
C VAL A 67 -6.48 -4.94 -5.31
N PHE A 68 -7.54 -5.44 -5.97
CA PHE A 68 -7.80 -6.88 -6.02
C PHE A 68 -6.77 -7.68 -6.84
N ALA A 69 -6.12 -7.05 -7.81
CA ALA A 69 -5.01 -7.68 -8.53
C ALA A 69 -3.81 -8.03 -7.62
N GLY A 70 -3.72 -7.43 -6.41
CA GLY A 70 -2.76 -7.81 -5.37
C GLY A 70 -3.18 -9.03 -4.54
N ALA A 71 -4.40 -9.55 -4.74
CA ALA A 71 -4.99 -10.67 -4.00
C ALA A 71 -5.07 -10.47 -2.48
N PRO A 72 -5.55 -9.30 -1.97
CA PRO A 72 -5.88 -9.14 -0.57
C PRO A 72 -6.99 -10.12 -0.17
N SER A 73 -7.09 -10.46 1.12
CA SER A 73 -8.17 -11.32 1.62
C SER A 73 -9.53 -10.60 1.66
N THR A 74 -9.49 -9.31 1.88
CA THR A 74 -10.69 -8.47 2.01
C THR A 74 -10.34 -7.03 1.64
N VAL A 75 -11.27 -6.33 1.01
CA VAL A 75 -11.21 -4.90 0.76
C VAL A 75 -12.41 -4.24 1.44
N ILE A 76 -12.15 -3.30 2.33
CA ILE A 76 -13.14 -2.46 3.00
C ILE A 76 -13.14 -1.13 2.28
N THR A 77 -14.27 -0.68 1.75
CA THR A 77 -14.39 0.63 1.13
C THR A 77 -15.25 1.55 1.97
N ILE A 78 -14.77 2.76 2.18
CA ILE A 78 -15.53 3.87 2.74
C ILE A 78 -15.79 4.86 1.62
N ARG A 79 -17.05 5.15 1.34
CA ARG A 79 -17.45 6.19 0.42
C ARG A 79 -17.33 7.55 1.09
N ARG A 80 -16.68 8.49 0.41
CA ARG A 80 -16.56 9.89 0.78
C ARG A 80 -17.35 10.73 -0.21
N ALA A 81 -18.15 11.67 0.26
CA ALA A 81 -18.87 12.58 -0.61
C ALA A 81 -17.88 13.54 -1.31
N GLU A 82 -18.18 13.94 -2.54
CA GLU A 82 -17.32 14.84 -3.33
C GLU A 82 -17.12 16.21 -2.67
N ASN A 83 -18.13 16.70 -1.95
CA ASN A 83 -18.10 17.98 -1.25
C ASN A 83 -17.66 17.88 0.22
N ALA A 84 -17.19 16.70 0.68
CA ALA A 84 -16.71 16.55 2.05
C ALA A 84 -15.38 17.30 2.26
N GLU A 85 -15.23 17.89 3.45
CA GLU A 85 -13.98 18.54 3.86
C GLU A 85 -13.11 17.57 4.68
N GLY A 86 -11.86 17.38 4.25
CA GLY A 86 -10.91 16.50 4.92
C GLY A 86 -11.34 15.03 4.93
N TYR A 87 -10.80 14.23 5.85
CA TYR A 87 -10.99 12.77 5.94
C TYR A 87 -11.39 12.28 7.33
N ASN A 88 -11.64 13.19 8.28
CA ASN A 88 -11.87 12.83 9.68
C ASN A 88 -13.10 11.92 9.89
N ALA A 89 -14.15 12.11 9.11
CA ALA A 89 -15.38 11.31 9.22
C ALA A 89 -15.14 9.85 8.80
N GLU A 90 -14.40 9.66 7.69
CA GLU A 90 -14.05 8.35 7.15
C GLU A 90 -13.03 7.63 8.03
N LEU A 91 -12.01 8.34 8.50
CA LEU A 91 -11.01 7.81 9.43
C LEU A 91 -11.63 7.37 10.75
N LYS A 92 -12.63 8.11 11.26
CA LYS A 92 -13.40 7.71 12.46
C LYS A 92 -14.15 6.40 12.25
N LYS A 93 -14.70 6.15 11.04
CA LYS A 93 -15.34 4.86 10.71
C LYS A 93 -14.31 3.73 10.67
N LEU A 94 -13.09 4.01 10.17
CA LEU A 94 -12.03 3.01 10.03
C LEU A 94 -11.35 2.63 11.35
N LYS A 95 -11.32 3.52 12.35
CA LYS A 95 -10.57 3.26 13.60
C LYS A 95 -11.05 2.02 14.36
N ASP A 96 -12.35 1.72 14.26
CA ASP A 96 -12.99 0.62 14.98
C ASP A 96 -13.02 -0.68 14.15
N LEU A 97 -12.56 -0.64 12.90
CA LEU A 97 -12.48 -1.78 12.01
C LEU A 97 -11.09 -2.43 12.05
N LYS A 98 -11.04 -3.71 11.72
CA LYS A 98 -9.78 -4.44 11.57
C LYS A 98 -9.31 -4.37 10.13
N TRP A 99 -8.13 -3.81 9.90
CA TRP A 99 -7.47 -3.74 8.59
C TRP A 99 -5.95 -3.60 8.76
N ASN A 100 -5.21 -3.78 7.68
CA ASN A 100 -3.74 -3.75 7.69
C ASN A 100 -3.19 -2.53 6.93
N TYR A 101 -3.71 -2.24 5.74
CA TYR A 101 -3.23 -1.17 4.87
C TYR A 101 -4.38 -0.24 4.49
N LEU A 102 -4.16 1.06 4.65
CA LEU A 102 -5.03 2.11 4.13
C LEU A 102 -4.45 2.64 2.82
N THR A 103 -5.32 2.88 1.85
CA THR A 103 -5.00 3.64 0.64
C THR A 103 -6.15 4.56 0.28
N ILE A 104 -5.82 5.72 -0.26
CA ILE A 104 -6.76 6.74 -0.75
C ILE A 104 -6.27 7.13 -2.14
N PRO A 105 -6.71 6.44 -3.20
CA PRO A 105 -6.25 6.71 -4.55
C PRO A 105 -6.53 8.16 -4.96
N GLY A 106 -5.54 8.81 -5.58
CA GLY A 106 -5.65 10.21 -6.00
C GLY A 106 -5.55 11.23 -4.86
N LEU A 107 -5.10 10.82 -3.66
CA LEU A 107 -4.93 11.72 -2.52
C LEU A 107 -3.93 12.84 -2.84
N GLY A 108 -4.33 14.09 -2.58
CA GLY A 108 -3.48 15.26 -2.74
C GLY A 108 -2.35 15.33 -1.70
N SER A 109 -1.25 15.99 -2.05
CA SER A 109 -0.05 16.08 -1.21
C SER A 109 -0.30 16.72 0.17
N THR A 110 -1.21 17.67 0.28
CA THR A 110 -1.58 18.31 1.55
C THR A 110 -2.23 17.30 2.50
N ASP A 111 -3.10 16.45 1.97
CA ASP A 111 -3.85 15.47 2.77
C ASP A 111 -2.99 14.27 3.17
N THR A 112 -1.95 13.93 2.40
CA THR A 112 -1.02 12.84 2.77
C THR A 112 -0.38 13.08 4.14
N THR A 113 -0.07 14.32 4.48
CA THR A 113 0.49 14.68 5.79
C THR A 113 -0.50 14.42 6.92
N THR A 114 -1.78 14.76 6.71
CA THR A 114 -2.86 14.53 7.69
C THR A 114 -3.08 13.03 7.91
N ILE A 115 -3.17 12.26 6.84
CA ILE A 115 -3.32 10.79 6.93
C ILE A 115 -2.10 10.16 7.61
N SER A 116 -0.89 10.59 7.25
CA SER A 116 0.34 10.12 7.87
C SER A 116 0.36 10.38 9.39
N ALA A 117 -0.01 11.60 9.81
CA ALA A 117 -0.09 11.96 11.22
C ALA A 117 -1.10 11.09 11.98
N TRP A 118 -2.27 10.84 11.38
CA TRP A 118 -3.29 9.97 11.96
C TRP A 118 -2.78 8.53 12.16
N ILE A 119 -2.12 7.93 11.17
CA ILE A 119 -1.52 6.59 11.28
C ILE A 119 -0.50 6.54 12.40
N LYS A 120 0.42 7.52 12.46
CA LYS A 120 1.46 7.59 13.49
C LYS A 120 0.85 7.66 14.89
N GLN A 121 -0.16 8.52 15.07
CA GLN A 121 -0.83 8.67 16.34
C GLN A 121 -1.48 7.37 16.83
N TYR A 122 -2.25 6.69 15.94
CA TYR A 122 -2.93 5.45 16.34
C TYR A 122 -1.97 4.29 16.60
N ARG A 123 -0.82 4.25 15.91
CA ARG A 123 0.22 3.27 16.22
C ARG A 123 0.88 3.55 17.57
N ALA A 124 1.15 4.81 17.91
CA ALA A 124 1.78 5.21 19.16
C ALA A 124 0.84 5.10 20.36
N ASP A 125 -0.38 5.66 20.27
CA ASP A 125 -1.27 5.85 21.40
C ASP A 125 -2.18 4.63 21.65
N GLU A 126 -2.67 3.99 20.58
CA GLU A 126 -3.63 2.89 20.69
C GLU A 126 -3.03 1.52 20.31
N ARG A 127 -1.74 1.44 20.04
CA ARG A 127 -1.02 0.22 19.64
C ARG A 127 -1.68 -0.50 18.44
N LYS A 128 -2.32 0.27 17.55
CA LYS A 128 -2.87 -0.27 16.31
C LYS A 128 -1.75 -0.60 15.33
N THR A 129 -1.90 -1.66 14.57
CA THR A 129 -0.94 -2.07 13.53
C THR A 129 -1.26 -1.47 12.16
N PHE A 130 -1.91 -0.31 12.15
CA PHE A 130 -2.33 0.39 10.94
C PHE A 130 -1.14 0.87 10.12
N LYS A 131 -1.21 0.65 8.81
CA LYS A 131 -0.24 1.15 7.83
C LYS A 131 -0.95 1.86 6.70
N ALA A 132 -0.29 2.80 6.04
CA ALA A 132 -0.84 3.46 4.86
C ALA A 132 0.15 3.43 3.70
N VAL A 133 -0.37 3.22 2.49
CA VAL A 133 0.37 3.40 1.24
C VAL A 133 -0.05 4.74 0.66
N LEU A 134 0.87 5.68 0.65
CA LEU A 134 0.68 7.07 0.24
C LEU A 134 1.73 7.45 -0.81
N ALA A 135 1.36 8.35 -1.72
CA ALA A 135 2.32 8.86 -2.70
C ALA A 135 3.06 10.09 -2.16
N HIS A 136 4.36 10.17 -2.48
CA HIS A 136 5.22 11.33 -2.16
C HIS A 136 5.15 11.78 -0.69
N CYS A 137 4.92 10.84 0.22
CA CYS A 137 4.76 11.10 1.64
C CYS A 137 6.03 10.72 2.41
N LYS A 138 6.91 11.69 2.67
CA LYS A 138 8.12 11.51 3.50
C LYS A 138 7.74 11.41 4.98
N GLY A 139 7.04 10.34 5.34
CA GLY A 139 6.47 10.17 6.67
C GLY A 139 7.48 9.93 7.79
N ASP A 140 8.69 9.45 7.48
CA ASP A 140 9.69 9.02 8.45
C ASP A 140 9.10 8.11 9.54
N HIS A 141 8.43 7.05 9.10
CA HIS A 141 7.73 6.15 10.02
C HIS A 141 7.49 4.77 9.39
N GLU A 142 7.59 3.71 10.20
CA GLU A 142 7.42 2.32 9.76
C GLU A 142 6.01 1.99 9.28
N GLY A 143 5.00 2.73 9.71
CA GLY A 143 3.61 2.59 9.28
C GLY A 143 3.27 3.29 7.96
N ILE A 144 4.21 4.02 7.34
CA ILE A 144 3.98 4.77 6.10
C ILE A 144 4.82 4.19 4.99
N ILE A 145 4.17 3.75 3.92
CA ILE A 145 4.82 3.30 2.69
C ILE A 145 4.70 4.42 1.66
N ASN A 146 5.85 4.93 1.20
CA ASN A 146 5.94 6.10 0.34
C ASN A 146 6.21 5.69 -1.12
N LEU A 147 5.16 5.53 -1.92
CA LEU A 147 5.30 5.26 -3.37
C LEU A 147 5.64 6.56 -4.11
N THR A 148 6.69 6.55 -4.93
CA THR A 148 7.15 7.76 -5.62
C THR A 148 7.35 7.60 -7.13
N THR A 149 7.12 6.40 -7.68
CA THR A 149 7.18 6.15 -9.13
C THR A 149 5.94 6.71 -9.80
N GLU A 150 6.15 7.50 -10.84
CA GLU A 150 5.10 8.16 -11.62
C GLU A 150 4.89 7.49 -12.99
N ASN A 151 3.88 7.97 -13.71
CA ASN A 151 3.62 7.59 -15.10
C ASN A 151 3.43 6.08 -15.32
N ILE A 152 2.68 5.42 -14.47
CA ILE A 152 2.51 3.96 -14.47
C ILE A 152 1.36 3.56 -15.38
N SER A 153 1.66 2.98 -16.54
CA SER A 153 0.67 2.37 -17.44
C SER A 153 0.45 0.91 -17.08
N THR A 154 -0.79 0.50 -16.86
CA THR A 154 -1.12 -0.87 -16.45
C THR A 154 -2.14 -1.53 -17.37
N THR A 155 -1.98 -2.82 -17.61
CA THR A 155 -2.89 -3.65 -18.40
C THR A 155 -4.20 -3.95 -17.66
N ILE A 156 -4.24 -3.82 -16.32
CA ILE A 156 -5.44 -4.05 -15.51
C ILE A 156 -6.56 -3.06 -15.86
N THR A 157 -6.20 -1.79 -16.02
CA THR A 157 -7.18 -0.72 -16.32
C THR A 157 -7.08 -0.23 -17.75
N GLY A 158 -5.98 -0.54 -18.45
CA GLY A 158 -5.66 0.02 -19.77
C GLY A 158 -5.32 1.52 -19.74
N ALA A 159 -5.07 2.08 -18.54
CA ALA A 159 -4.84 3.50 -18.32
C ALA A 159 -3.45 3.76 -17.70
N LYS A 160 -3.03 5.02 -17.79
CA LYS A 160 -1.84 5.54 -17.14
C LYS A 160 -2.24 6.17 -15.80
N HIS A 161 -1.51 5.84 -14.76
CA HIS A 161 -1.78 6.26 -13.38
C HIS A 161 -0.61 7.07 -12.81
N THR A 162 -0.94 7.98 -11.91
CA THR A 162 0.00 8.63 -11.01
C THR A 162 0.40 7.69 -9.87
N ALA A 163 1.47 8.04 -9.14
CA ALA A 163 1.83 7.32 -7.91
C ALA A 163 0.65 7.25 -6.93
N ALA A 164 -0.09 8.36 -6.76
CA ALA A 164 -1.22 8.44 -5.84
C ALA A 164 -2.36 7.46 -6.19
N GLU A 165 -2.65 7.27 -7.47
CA GLU A 165 -3.65 6.32 -7.95
C GLU A 165 -3.16 4.86 -7.83
N TYR A 166 -1.89 4.62 -8.17
CA TYR A 166 -1.31 3.27 -8.14
C TYR A 166 -1.02 2.76 -6.72
N CYS A 167 -1.10 3.62 -5.69
CA CYS A 167 -1.08 3.20 -4.28
C CYS A 167 -2.11 2.10 -3.97
N ALA A 168 -3.25 2.07 -4.67
CA ALA A 168 -4.24 1.00 -4.56
C ALA A 168 -3.65 -0.37 -4.89
N ARG A 169 -2.90 -0.45 -6.00
CA ARG A 169 -2.24 -1.68 -6.45
C ARG A 169 -1.19 -2.16 -5.45
N ILE A 170 -0.35 -1.23 -4.96
CA ILE A 170 0.70 -1.55 -3.98
C ILE A 170 0.08 -2.00 -2.66
N ALA A 171 -0.96 -1.33 -2.15
CA ALA A 171 -1.67 -1.75 -0.94
C ALA A 171 -2.24 -3.18 -1.08
N GLY A 172 -2.83 -3.50 -2.24
CA GLY A 172 -3.30 -4.85 -2.55
C GLY A 172 -2.19 -5.89 -2.54
N VAL A 173 -1.03 -5.60 -3.17
CA VAL A 173 0.15 -6.48 -3.17
C VAL A 173 0.65 -6.74 -1.76
N LEU A 174 0.87 -5.67 -0.98
CA LEU A 174 1.41 -5.80 0.37
C LEU A 174 0.46 -6.59 1.29
N ALA A 175 -0.84 -6.34 1.17
CA ALA A 175 -1.85 -7.10 1.91
C ALA A 175 -1.95 -8.57 1.44
N GLY A 176 -1.81 -8.84 0.15
CA GLY A 176 -1.91 -10.18 -0.41
C GLY A 176 -0.69 -11.07 -0.20
N LEU A 177 0.46 -10.49 0.15
CA LEU A 177 1.68 -11.24 0.38
C LEU A 177 1.59 -12.07 1.67
N SER A 178 2.03 -13.33 1.57
CA SER A 178 2.21 -14.16 2.77
C SER A 178 3.43 -13.67 3.58
N LEU A 179 3.42 -13.91 4.89
CA LEU A 179 4.54 -13.59 5.78
C LEU A 179 5.87 -14.25 5.38
N ALA A 180 5.82 -15.33 4.60
CA ALA A 180 7.01 -15.98 4.10
C ALA A 180 7.67 -15.26 2.90
N ARG A 181 6.97 -14.31 2.27
CA ARG A 181 7.44 -13.60 1.07
C ARG A 181 7.75 -12.14 1.37
N SER A 182 8.85 -11.64 0.79
CA SER A 182 9.17 -10.21 0.79
C SER A 182 8.54 -9.52 -0.40
N SER A 183 8.18 -8.25 -0.24
CA SER A 183 7.80 -7.37 -1.36
C SER A 183 9.00 -6.88 -2.18
N THR A 184 10.24 -7.10 -1.69
CA THR A 184 11.46 -6.80 -2.46
C THR A 184 11.50 -7.66 -3.72
N TYR A 185 11.68 -7.02 -4.86
CA TYR A 185 11.65 -7.64 -6.19
C TYR A 185 10.34 -8.36 -6.56
N TYR A 186 9.25 -7.98 -5.89
CA TYR A 186 7.93 -8.45 -6.31
C TYR A 186 7.64 -7.96 -7.74
N VAL A 187 7.32 -8.90 -8.62
CA VAL A 187 7.04 -8.60 -10.03
C VAL A 187 5.64 -8.01 -10.17
N LEU A 188 5.55 -6.88 -10.85
CA LEU A 188 4.31 -6.21 -11.22
C LEU A 188 4.04 -6.50 -12.69
N ASP A 189 3.51 -7.68 -12.98
CA ASP A 189 3.28 -8.17 -14.36
C ASP A 189 2.28 -7.33 -15.14
N ASP A 190 1.51 -6.50 -14.44
CA ASP A 190 0.50 -5.62 -15.01
C ASP A 190 1.07 -4.32 -15.60
N ILE A 191 2.31 -3.95 -15.28
CA ILE A 191 2.90 -2.70 -15.75
C ILE A 191 3.48 -2.90 -17.16
N SER A 192 3.02 -2.07 -18.10
CA SER A 192 3.57 -1.98 -19.44
C SER A 192 4.62 -0.87 -19.59
N GLU A 193 4.47 0.22 -18.82
CA GLU A 193 5.38 1.37 -18.80
C GLU A 193 5.33 2.05 -17.44
N ALA A 194 6.44 2.53 -16.94
CA ALA A 194 6.53 3.39 -15.74
C ALA A 194 7.79 4.25 -15.80
N GLU A 195 7.81 5.32 -15.02
CA GLU A 195 9.02 6.08 -14.78
C GLU A 195 10.13 5.15 -14.27
N THR A 196 11.31 5.29 -14.85
CA THR A 196 12.51 4.59 -14.38
C THR A 196 13.39 5.60 -13.65
N PRO A 197 13.63 5.44 -12.33
CA PRO A 197 14.49 6.35 -11.61
C PRO A 197 15.95 6.22 -12.08
N ASP A 198 16.63 7.35 -12.25
CA ASP A 198 18.05 7.39 -12.62
C ASP A 198 18.93 6.81 -11.50
N ASP A 199 18.58 7.09 -10.24
CA ASP A 199 19.25 6.56 -9.06
C ASP A 199 18.24 5.93 -8.07
N PRO A 200 17.89 4.65 -8.28
CA PRO A 200 16.95 3.97 -7.40
C PRO A 200 17.50 3.77 -5.98
N ASP A 201 18.81 3.67 -5.81
CA ASP A 201 19.43 3.42 -4.52
C ASP A 201 19.29 4.64 -3.60
N ASP A 202 19.51 5.83 -4.10
CA ASP A 202 19.33 7.07 -3.34
C ASP A 202 17.87 7.27 -2.92
N ARG A 203 16.93 7.01 -3.82
CA ARG A 203 15.49 7.09 -3.52
C ARG A 203 15.08 6.07 -2.44
N ILE A 204 15.54 4.82 -2.55
CA ILE A 204 15.32 3.78 -1.54
C ILE A 204 15.92 4.21 -0.20
N ASN A 205 17.14 4.75 -0.18
CA ASN A 205 17.78 5.24 1.04
C ASN A 205 17.01 6.41 1.68
N ALA A 206 16.34 7.22 0.88
CA ALA A 206 15.43 8.28 1.34
C ALA A 206 14.06 7.78 1.83
N GLY A 207 13.85 6.45 1.95
CA GLY A 207 12.61 5.86 2.43
C GLY A 207 11.50 5.82 1.38
N GLU A 208 11.86 5.75 0.11
CA GLU A 208 10.91 5.68 -1.00
C GLU A 208 10.77 4.23 -1.49
N LEU A 209 9.52 3.80 -1.68
CA LEU A 209 9.22 2.59 -2.42
C LEU A 209 9.18 2.96 -3.90
N VAL A 210 10.13 2.43 -4.67
CA VAL A 210 10.24 2.70 -6.10
C VAL A 210 9.99 1.43 -6.91
N ILE A 211 9.46 1.62 -8.11
CA ILE A 211 9.32 0.57 -9.11
C ILE A 211 10.51 0.67 -10.05
N VAL A 212 11.15 -0.45 -10.33
CA VAL A 212 12.34 -0.53 -11.19
C VAL A 212 12.09 -1.51 -12.33
N PHE A 213 12.72 -1.28 -13.47
CA PHE A 213 12.71 -2.18 -14.63
C PHE A 213 14.03 -2.96 -14.69
N ASP A 214 13.97 -4.28 -14.74
CA ASP A 214 15.17 -5.15 -14.77
C ASP A 214 15.60 -5.55 -16.18
N GLY A 215 15.09 -4.86 -17.21
CA GLY A 215 15.29 -5.20 -18.60
C GLY A 215 14.25 -6.17 -19.18
N ARG A 216 13.37 -6.73 -18.34
CA ARG A 216 12.30 -7.65 -18.74
C ARG A 216 10.95 -7.32 -18.08
N LYS A 217 10.96 -7.00 -16.79
CA LYS A 217 9.74 -6.77 -15.99
C LYS A 217 9.92 -5.63 -15.01
N TYR A 218 8.80 -4.99 -14.71
CA TYR A 218 8.71 -4.02 -13.61
C TYR A 218 8.58 -4.74 -12.28
N LYS A 219 9.30 -4.25 -11.27
CA LYS A 219 9.36 -4.84 -9.93
C LYS A 219 9.40 -3.76 -8.87
N ILE A 220 8.94 -4.07 -7.67
CA ILE A 220 9.26 -3.28 -6.49
C ILE A 220 10.76 -3.38 -6.25
N GLY A 221 11.50 -2.27 -6.32
CA GLY A 221 12.96 -2.27 -6.15
C GLY A 221 13.36 -2.83 -4.80
N ARG A 222 12.81 -2.26 -3.71
CA ARG A 222 12.98 -2.78 -2.35
C ARG A 222 11.72 -2.55 -1.52
N GLY A 223 11.34 -3.54 -0.71
CA GLY A 223 10.18 -3.47 0.16
C GLY A 223 10.47 -2.68 1.43
N VAL A 224 10.57 -1.36 1.31
CA VAL A 224 10.86 -0.44 2.41
C VAL A 224 9.67 0.47 2.70
N ASN A 225 9.57 0.90 3.96
CA ASN A 225 8.71 1.97 4.41
C ASN A 225 9.47 3.32 4.43
N SER A 226 8.81 4.38 4.89
CA SER A 226 9.38 5.74 4.86
C SER A 226 10.33 6.07 6.03
N LEU A 227 10.62 5.13 6.93
CA LEU A 227 11.50 5.37 8.09
C LEU A 227 12.94 5.61 7.63
N VAL A 228 13.50 6.75 7.99
CA VAL A 228 14.90 7.14 7.70
C VAL A 228 15.66 7.59 8.94
N SER A 229 14.95 7.94 10.02
CA SER A 229 15.54 8.29 11.31
C SER A 229 15.56 7.06 12.23
N PHE A 230 16.75 6.59 12.58
CA PHE A 230 16.91 5.39 13.40
C PHE A 230 17.21 5.75 14.85
N THR A 231 16.70 4.92 15.75
CA THR A 231 16.94 5.00 17.20
C THR A 231 17.36 3.64 17.74
N THR A 232 17.67 3.54 19.03
CA THR A 232 17.93 2.26 19.68
C THR A 232 16.73 1.31 19.67
N GLU A 233 15.52 1.85 19.62
CA GLU A 233 14.27 1.07 19.56
C GLU A 233 13.82 0.79 18.13
N LYS A 234 14.08 1.73 17.21
CA LYS A 234 13.78 1.61 15.78
C LYS A 234 15.07 1.55 14.99
N THR A 235 15.64 0.34 14.92
CA THR A 235 16.87 0.07 14.16
C THR A 235 16.63 0.14 12.65
N GLU A 236 17.71 0.12 11.87
CA GLU A 236 17.63 0.14 10.40
C GLU A 236 16.76 -1.00 9.83
N ASP A 237 16.69 -2.14 10.51
CA ASP A 237 15.87 -3.28 10.07
C ASP A 237 14.36 -2.97 10.01
N VAL A 238 13.89 -2.05 10.86
CA VAL A 238 12.47 -1.62 10.88
C VAL A 238 12.05 -0.88 9.60
N ARG A 239 13.00 -0.51 8.74
CA ARG A 239 12.69 0.01 7.39
C ARG A 239 12.07 -1.04 6.48
N PHE A 240 12.31 -2.32 6.70
CA PHE A 240 11.77 -3.37 5.86
C PHE A 240 10.31 -3.66 6.22
N ILE A 241 9.41 -3.52 5.23
CA ILE A 241 7.98 -3.80 5.39
C ILE A 241 7.77 -5.19 6.01
N LYS A 242 8.55 -6.18 5.55
CA LYS A 242 8.45 -7.55 6.05
C LYS A 242 8.79 -7.69 7.54
N ILE A 243 9.74 -6.92 8.05
CA ILE A 243 10.10 -6.91 9.47
C ILE A 243 8.94 -6.33 10.29
N VAL A 244 8.39 -5.19 9.86
CA VAL A 244 7.22 -4.57 10.51
C VAL A 244 6.01 -5.50 10.49
N GLU A 245 5.76 -6.21 9.38
CA GLU A 245 4.72 -7.25 9.30
C GLU A 245 4.90 -8.35 10.34
N GLY A 246 6.13 -8.78 10.57
CA GLY A 246 6.47 -9.74 11.63
C GLY A 246 6.24 -9.19 13.02
N MET A 247 6.66 -7.94 13.28
CA MET A 247 6.47 -7.27 14.58
C MET A 247 4.98 -7.02 14.91
N ASP A 248 4.19 -6.66 13.92
CA ASP A 248 2.74 -6.42 14.06
C ASP A 248 1.92 -7.70 14.39
N LEU A 249 2.57 -8.86 14.43
CA LEU A 249 1.94 -10.14 14.80
C LEU A 249 1.88 -10.40 16.30
N TYR A 250 2.78 -9.79 17.08
CA TYR A 250 2.95 -9.99 18.52
C TYR A 250 2.39 -8.82 19.32
#